data_fb3b02d696ccdacc98011e80f02aac1c
#
_entry.id   fb3b02d696ccdacc98011e80f02aac1c
#
_cell.length_a   1.000
_cell.length_b   1.000
_cell.length_c   1.000
_cell.angle_alpha   90.00
_cell.angle_beta   90.00
_cell.angle_gamma   90.00
#
_symmetry.space_group_name_H-M   'P 1'
#
loop_
_entity.id
_entity.type
_entity.pdbx_description
1 polymer ?
#
loop_
_entity_poly.entity_id
_entity_poly.type
_entity_poly.pdbx_seq_one_letter_code
_entity_poly.pdbx_strand_id
1 'polypeptide(L)'
;LANFLKDDANIHAIQRAAVLLADSFKAGGKVLSCGNGGSHCDAMHFAEELTGRYRENRPGYPAIAISDVSHISCVGNDFGFNDIFSRYVEAVGREGDVLLGISTSGNSANVIKAIAAAREKGMKVITLTGKDGGKMAGTADIEIRVPHFGYADRIQEIHIKVIHILIQLIEKEMVK
;
A
#
# COMPACT_ATOMS: atom_id res chain seq x y z
N LEU A 1 -4.75 -17.95 -6.68
CA LEU A 1 -3.62 -17.36 -7.42
C LEU A 1 -3.76 -17.57 -8.93
N ALA A 2 -3.91 -18.82 -9.39
CA ALA A 2 -4.00 -19.09 -10.85
C ALA A 2 -5.10 -18.26 -11.54
N ASN A 3 -6.28 -18.14 -10.93
CA ASN A 3 -7.37 -17.32 -11.50
C ASN A 3 -7.05 -15.81 -11.46
N PHE A 4 -6.37 -15.33 -10.42
CA PHE A 4 -5.92 -13.95 -10.33
C PHE A 4 -4.92 -13.60 -11.44
N LEU A 5 -3.97 -14.50 -11.71
CA LEU A 5 -2.93 -14.30 -12.74
C LEU A 5 -3.40 -14.52 -14.19
N LYS A 6 -4.60 -15.08 -14.42
CA LYS A 6 -5.19 -15.20 -15.75
C LYS A 6 -5.80 -13.88 -16.26
N ASP A 7 -6.03 -12.93 -15.39
CA ASP A 7 -6.54 -11.62 -15.75
C ASP A 7 -5.37 -10.66 -16.02
N ASP A 8 -5.15 -10.36 -17.29
CA ASP A 8 -4.09 -9.45 -17.73
C ASP A 8 -4.19 -8.06 -17.09
N ALA A 9 -5.40 -7.63 -16.71
CA ALA A 9 -5.61 -6.36 -16.03
C ALA A 9 -4.89 -6.33 -14.67
N ASN A 10 -4.83 -7.46 -13.94
CA ASN A 10 -4.09 -7.56 -12.69
C ASN A 10 -2.57 -7.45 -12.92
N ILE A 11 -2.06 -8.10 -13.97
CA ILE A 11 -0.63 -8.04 -14.31
C ILE A 11 -0.23 -6.61 -14.67
N HIS A 12 -1.02 -5.95 -15.52
CA HIS A 12 -0.78 -4.56 -15.91
C HIS A 12 -0.90 -3.59 -14.71
N ALA A 13 -1.84 -3.82 -13.79
CA ALA A 13 -1.96 -3.00 -12.58
C ALA A 13 -0.72 -3.13 -11.69
N ILE A 14 -0.19 -4.34 -11.51
CA ILE A 14 1.04 -4.58 -10.74
C ILE A 14 2.24 -3.89 -11.41
N GLN A 15 2.38 -3.99 -12.73
CA GLN A 15 3.46 -3.32 -13.47
C GLN A 15 3.39 -1.79 -13.31
N ARG A 16 2.20 -1.20 -13.54
CA ARG A 16 2.00 0.25 -13.38
C ARG A 16 2.29 0.72 -11.95
N ALA A 17 1.89 -0.07 -10.94
CA ALA A 17 2.16 0.25 -9.55
C ALA A 17 3.67 0.25 -9.24
N ALA A 18 4.41 -0.71 -9.77
CA ALA A 18 5.86 -0.76 -9.61
C ALA A 18 6.56 0.42 -10.29
N VAL A 19 6.15 0.78 -11.50
CA VAL A 19 6.68 1.96 -12.21
C VAL A 19 6.39 3.24 -11.43
N LEU A 20 5.14 3.43 -10.98
CA LEU A 20 4.74 4.61 -10.21
C LEU A 20 5.56 4.76 -8.91
N LEU A 21 5.82 3.66 -8.20
CA LEU A 21 6.67 3.67 -7.00
C LEU A 21 8.12 4.00 -7.33
N ALA A 22 8.68 3.37 -8.37
CA ALA A 22 10.04 3.64 -8.79
C ALA A 22 10.24 5.10 -9.25
N ASP A 23 9.29 5.65 -9.98
CA ASP A 23 9.31 7.06 -10.42
C ASP A 23 9.26 8.01 -9.23
N SER A 24 8.41 7.71 -8.22
CA SER A 24 8.38 8.47 -6.97
C SER A 24 9.73 8.44 -6.27
N PHE A 25 10.37 7.28 -6.12
CA PHE A 25 11.68 7.16 -5.49
C PHE A 25 12.78 7.90 -6.27
N LYS A 26 12.79 7.80 -7.60
CA LYS A 26 13.73 8.55 -8.47
C LYS A 26 13.56 10.06 -8.34
N ALA A 27 12.34 10.51 -8.09
CA ALA A 27 12.01 11.93 -7.85
C ALA A 27 12.27 12.39 -6.40
N GLY A 28 12.77 11.51 -5.51
CA GLY A 28 13.04 11.83 -4.10
C GLY A 28 11.82 11.71 -3.19
N GLY A 29 10.74 11.12 -3.68
CA GLY A 29 9.55 10.79 -2.89
C GLY A 29 9.73 9.52 -2.05
N LYS A 30 8.70 9.21 -1.26
CA LYS A 30 8.64 8.02 -0.41
C LYS A 30 7.28 7.34 -0.54
N VAL A 31 7.18 6.09 -0.06
CA VAL A 31 5.90 5.42 0.10
C VAL A 31 5.52 5.33 1.58
N LEU A 32 4.26 5.65 1.88
CA LEU A 32 3.62 5.35 3.16
C LEU A 32 2.70 4.14 2.95
N SER A 33 2.74 3.16 3.84
CA SER A 33 1.88 1.98 3.76
C SER A 33 1.03 1.83 5.01
N CYS A 34 -0.22 1.38 4.85
CA CYS A 34 -1.15 1.16 5.95
C CYS A 34 -2.16 0.04 5.66
N GLY A 35 -2.67 -0.56 6.72
CA GLY A 35 -3.68 -1.61 6.71
C GLY A 35 -4.02 -2.03 8.14
N ASN A 36 -4.96 -2.95 8.32
CA ASN A 36 -5.36 -3.46 9.63
C ASN A 36 -5.06 -4.96 9.75
N GLY A 37 -4.70 -5.42 10.94
CA GLY A 37 -4.46 -6.83 11.22
C GLY A 37 -3.40 -7.44 10.30
N GLY A 38 -3.73 -8.52 9.58
CA GLY A 38 -2.81 -9.13 8.60
C GLY A 38 -2.39 -8.18 7.49
N SER A 39 -3.28 -7.29 7.04
CA SER A 39 -2.93 -6.23 6.09
C SER A 39 -1.97 -5.19 6.68
N HIS A 40 -1.93 -5.02 8.02
CA HIS A 40 -0.91 -4.21 8.68
C HIS A 40 0.45 -4.91 8.64
N CYS A 41 0.48 -6.23 8.86
CA CYS A 41 1.69 -7.02 8.70
C CYS A 41 2.23 -6.94 7.26
N ASP A 42 1.34 -7.01 6.25
CA ASP A 42 1.69 -6.84 4.85
C ASP A 42 2.28 -5.44 4.56
N ALA A 43 1.70 -4.39 5.16
CA ALA A 43 2.21 -3.02 5.03
C ALA A 43 3.60 -2.85 5.65
N MET A 44 3.84 -3.46 6.82
CA MET A 44 5.15 -3.47 7.48
C MET A 44 6.18 -4.26 6.66
N HIS A 45 5.81 -5.44 6.18
CA HIS A 45 6.66 -6.29 5.37
C HIS A 45 7.10 -5.56 4.08
N PHE A 46 6.16 -4.90 3.38
CA PHE A 46 6.47 -4.11 2.20
C PHE A 46 7.51 -3.01 2.50
N ALA A 47 7.35 -2.28 3.61
CA ALA A 47 8.24 -1.18 3.96
C ALA A 47 9.63 -1.68 4.38
N GLU A 48 9.73 -2.77 5.14
CA GLU A 48 11.01 -3.29 5.61
C GLU A 48 11.85 -3.88 4.47
N GLU A 49 11.21 -4.59 3.52
CA GLU A 49 11.90 -5.12 2.35
C GLU A 49 12.44 -4.01 1.42
N LEU A 50 11.77 -2.86 1.37
CA LEU A 50 12.25 -1.71 0.60
C LEU A 50 13.37 -0.96 1.32
N THR A 51 13.27 -0.75 2.62
CA THR A 51 14.29 -0.03 3.42
C THR A 51 15.52 -0.87 3.69
N GLY A 52 15.36 -2.18 3.87
CA GLY A 52 16.46 -3.13 3.99
C GLY A 52 16.93 -3.62 2.62
N ARG A 53 16.77 -4.90 2.36
CA ARG A 53 17.00 -5.51 1.04
C ARG A 53 16.06 -6.70 0.84
N TYR A 54 15.61 -6.89 -0.38
CA TYR A 54 14.76 -8.04 -0.72
C TYR A 54 15.59 -9.30 -1.04
N ARG A 55 16.42 -9.25 -2.07
CA ARG A 55 17.27 -10.37 -2.50
C ARG A 55 18.73 -9.98 -2.57
N GLU A 56 19.07 -9.10 -3.51
CA GLU A 56 20.44 -8.64 -3.70
C GLU A 56 20.71 -7.37 -2.90
N ASN A 57 22.00 -7.12 -2.60
CA ASN A 57 22.40 -5.92 -1.91
C ASN A 57 22.19 -4.68 -2.80
N ARG A 58 21.56 -3.66 -2.25
CA ARG A 58 21.30 -2.36 -2.90
C ARG A 58 21.07 -1.26 -1.87
N PRO A 59 21.08 0.02 -2.28
CA PRO A 59 20.63 1.10 -1.40
C PRO A 59 19.18 0.90 -0.95
N GLY A 60 18.87 1.31 0.29
CA GLY A 60 17.48 1.31 0.79
C GLY A 60 16.61 2.30 0.02
N TYR A 61 15.34 1.93 -0.20
CA TYR A 61 14.34 2.83 -0.79
C TYR A 61 13.45 3.41 0.31
N PRO A 62 13.01 4.69 0.18
CA PRO A 62 12.30 5.39 1.25
C PRO A 62 10.86 4.87 1.39
N ALA A 63 10.64 3.98 2.33
CA ALA A 63 9.34 3.37 2.65
C ALA A 63 9.07 3.40 4.15
N ILE A 64 7.84 3.72 4.55
CA ILE A 64 7.41 3.80 5.94
C ILE A 64 6.06 3.11 6.09
N ALA A 65 5.99 2.06 6.91
CA ALA A 65 4.70 1.59 7.40
C ALA A 65 4.21 2.48 8.54
N ILE A 66 2.95 2.90 8.49
CA ILE A 66 2.34 3.68 9.57
C ILE A 66 2.04 2.72 10.73
N SER A 67 3.05 2.47 11.55
CA SER A 67 3.06 1.40 12.56
C SER A 67 3.66 1.83 13.91
N ASP A 68 3.98 3.12 14.09
CA ASP A 68 4.45 3.61 15.38
C ASP A 68 3.37 3.46 16.45
N VAL A 69 3.66 2.68 17.49
CA VAL A 69 2.70 2.34 18.54
C VAL A 69 2.28 3.57 19.32
N SER A 70 3.21 4.50 19.56
CA SER A 70 2.90 5.74 20.32
C SER A 70 1.97 6.65 19.53
N HIS A 71 2.21 6.79 18.20
CA HIS A 71 1.32 7.53 17.30
C HIS A 71 -0.08 6.89 17.23
N ILE A 72 -0.16 5.58 17.00
CA ILE A 72 -1.43 4.86 16.90
C ILE A 72 -2.21 4.96 18.21
N SER A 73 -1.54 4.80 19.35
CA SER A 73 -2.14 4.91 20.68
C SER A 73 -2.66 6.32 20.97
N CYS A 74 -1.84 7.35 20.72
CA CYS A 74 -2.20 8.74 20.90
C CYS A 74 -3.39 9.14 20.04
N VAL A 75 -3.28 8.93 18.71
CA VAL A 75 -4.35 9.31 17.78
C VAL A 75 -5.62 8.48 18.02
N GLY A 76 -5.47 7.19 18.31
CA GLY A 76 -6.59 6.31 18.61
C GLY A 76 -7.36 6.77 19.86
N ASN A 77 -6.66 7.26 20.89
CA ASN A 77 -7.26 7.81 22.11
C ASN A 77 -7.93 9.18 21.89
N ASP A 78 -7.25 10.09 21.18
CA ASP A 78 -7.65 11.49 21.10
C ASP A 78 -8.63 11.78 19.97
N PHE A 79 -8.53 11.08 18.84
CA PHE A 79 -9.32 11.31 17.62
C PHE A 79 -10.15 10.08 17.19
N GLY A 80 -9.82 8.90 17.73
CA GLY A 80 -10.46 7.64 17.40
C GLY A 80 -9.69 6.82 16.36
N PHE A 81 -10.00 5.52 16.31
CA PHE A 81 -9.29 4.54 15.47
C PHE A 81 -9.36 4.84 13.96
N ASN A 82 -10.40 5.56 13.54
CA ASN A 82 -10.55 5.90 12.12
C ASN A 82 -9.53 6.93 11.61
N ASP A 83 -8.84 7.63 12.50
CA ASP A 83 -7.92 8.71 12.16
C ASP A 83 -6.44 8.33 12.29
N ILE A 84 -6.12 7.12 12.76
CA ILE A 84 -4.75 6.70 13.04
C ILE A 84 -3.81 6.77 11.82
N PHE A 85 -4.31 6.53 10.62
CA PHE A 85 -3.52 6.61 9.39
C PHE A 85 -3.59 7.98 8.73
N SER A 86 -4.77 8.60 8.67
CA SER A 86 -4.94 9.91 8.02
C SER A 86 -4.11 10.99 8.69
N ARG A 87 -4.11 11.04 10.04
CA ARG A 87 -3.29 12.00 10.81
C ARG A 87 -1.80 11.87 10.52
N TYR A 88 -1.31 10.64 10.33
CA TYR A 88 0.08 10.41 9.96
C TYR A 88 0.37 10.92 8.53
N VAL A 89 -0.51 10.62 7.58
CA VAL A 89 -0.41 11.10 6.19
C VAL A 89 -0.44 12.62 6.13
N GLU A 90 -1.34 13.27 6.86
CA GLU A 90 -1.41 14.73 6.97
C GLU A 90 -0.09 15.35 7.45
N ALA A 91 0.56 14.72 8.43
CA ALA A 91 1.78 15.23 9.05
C ALA A 91 3.02 15.06 8.16
N VAL A 92 3.19 13.90 7.50
CA VAL A 92 4.46 13.54 6.84
C VAL A 92 4.35 13.35 5.32
N GLY A 93 3.13 13.26 4.77
CA GLY A 93 2.89 13.11 3.35
C GLY A 93 3.17 14.42 2.58
N ARG A 94 3.70 14.29 1.37
CA ARG A 94 4.03 15.40 0.47
C ARG A 94 3.64 15.06 -0.96
N GLU A 95 3.47 16.07 -1.78
CA GLU A 95 3.34 15.88 -3.22
C GLU A 95 4.51 15.06 -3.78
N GLY A 96 4.22 14.11 -4.67
CA GLY A 96 5.19 13.17 -5.21
C GLY A 96 5.38 11.87 -4.41
N ASP A 97 4.89 11.82 -3.17
CA ASP A 97 4.85 10.59 -2.36
C ASP A 97 3.73 9.65 -2.85
N VAL A 98 3.79 8.40 -2.40
CA VAL A 98 2.77 7.38 -2.69
C VAL A 98 2.18 6.84 -1.38
N LEU A 99 0.86 6.64 -1.34
CA LEU A 99 0.19 5.86 -0.30
C LEU A 99 -0.13 4.46 -0.84
N LEU A 100 0.29 3.41 -0.12
CA LEU A 100 -0.17 2.04 -0.32
C LEU A 100 -1.20 1.70 0.77
N GLY A 101 -2.48 1.67 0.41
CA GLY A 101 -3.58 1.31 1.31
C GLY A 101 -4.02 -0.14 1.11
N ILE A 102 -4.03 -0.95 2.17
CA ILE A 102 -4.35 -2.38 2.11
C ILE A 102 -5.60 -2.68 2.92
N SER A 103 -6.63 -3.25 2.26
CA SER A 103 -7.87 -3.68 2.91
C SER A 103 -8.54 -4.81 2.16
N THR A 104 -8.60 -6.00 2.75
CA THR A 104 -9.25 -7.18 2.14
C THR A 104 -10.74 -6.99 1.87
N SER A 105 -11.42 -6.13 2.62
CA SER A 105 -12.84 -5.82 2.42
C SER A 105 -13.07 -4.58 1.53
N GLY A 106 -12.03 -3.74 1.35
CA GLY A 106 -12.18 -2.43 0.73
C GLY A 106 -13.04 -1.44 1.54
N ASN A 107 -13.33 -1.74 2.82
CA ASN A 107 -14.25 -0.95 3.66
C ASN A 107 -13.64 -0.43 4.96
N SER A 108 -12.33 -0.55 5.14
CA SER A 108 -11.62 -0.07 6.34
C SER A 108 -11.66 1.45 6.41
N ALA A 109 -12.44 2.00 7.35
CA ALA A 109 -12.69 3.44 7.44
C ALA A 109 -11.39 4.26 7.64
N ASN A 110 -10.45 3.76 8.43
CA ASN A 110 -9.15 4.40 8.64
C ASN A 110 -8.28 4.42 7.38
N VAL A 111 -8.30 3.36 6.55
CA VAL A 111 -7.59 3.33 5.26
C VAL A 111 -8.26 4.29 4.27
N ILE A 112 -9.60 4.34 4.23
CA ILE A 112 -10.35 5.28 3.38
C ILE A 112 -10.02 6.72 3.74
N LYS A 113 -9.96 7.07 5.04
CA LYS A 113 -9.53 8.40 5.48
C LYS A 113 -8.08 8.72 5.09
N ALA A 114 -7.18 7.73 5.18
CA ALA A 114 -5.79 7.91 4.73
C ALA A 114 -5.71 8.20 3.22
N ILE A 115 -6.54 7.54 2.40
CA ILE A 115 -6.64 7.81 0.96
C ILE A 115 -7.09 9.27 0.71
N ALA A 116 -8.10 9.74 1.44
CA ALA A 116 -8.55 11.12 1.32
C ALA A 116 -7.44 12.12 1.68
N ALA A 117 -6.77 11.91 2.82
CA ALA A 117 -5.64 12.74 3.25
C ALA A 117 -4.48 12.73 2.23
N ALA A 118 -4.16 11.56 1.65
CA ALA A 118 -3.13 11.45 0.61
C ALA A 118 -3.49 12.29 -0.64
N ARG A 119 -4.76 12.25 -1.06
CA ARG A 119 -5.27 13.07 -2.17
C ARG A 119 -5.11 14.57 -1.90
N GLU A 120 -5.48 15.01 -0.71
CA GLU A 120 -5.34 16.42 -0.28
C GLU A 120 -3.87 16.88 -0.26
N LYS A 121 -2.93 15.95 0.00
CA LYS A 121 -1.49 16.18 -0.05
C LYS A 121 -0.87 16.09 -1.44
N GLY A 122 -1.63 15.83 -2.49
CA GLY A 122 -1.10 15.62 -3.85
C GLY A 122 -0.34 14.32 -4.03
N MET A 123 -0.50 13.37 -3.11
CA MET A 123 0.13 12.05 -3.21
C MET A 123 -0.61 11.18 -4.23
N LYS A 124 0.11 10.22 -4.80
CA LYS A 124 -0.49 9.12 -5.56
C LYS A 124 -0.96 8.02 -4.63
N VAL A 125 -1.96 7.25 -5.06
CA VAL A 125 -2.57 6.20 -4.24
C VAL A 125 -2.58 4.88 -4.99
N ILE A 126 -2.04 3.85 -4.35
CA ILE A 126 -2.16 2.45 -4.77
C ILE A 126 -2.97 1.72 -3.69
N THR A 127 -3.89 0.85 -4.11
CA THR A 127 -4.64 0.03 -3.16
C THR A 127 -4.53 -1.46 -3.47
N LEU A 128 -4.38 -2.27 -2.43
CA LEU A 128 -4.59 -3.72 -2.48
C LEU A 128 -5.94 -4.02 -1.81
N THR A 129 -6.89 -4.50 -2.60
CA THR A 129 -8.25 -4.79 -2.14
C THR A 129 -8.66 -6.23 -2.39
N GLY A 130 -9.79 -6.60 -1.87
CA GLY A 130 -10.43 -7.89 -2.13
C GLY A 130 -11.90 -7.73 -2.48
N LYS A 131 -12.57 -8.85 -2.73
CA LYS A 131 -14.01 -8.91 -3.04
C LYS A 131 -14.36 -8.04 -4.26
N ASP A 132 -15.25 -7.09 -4.07
CA ASP A 132 -15.68 -6.09 -5.04
C ASP A 132 -14.94 -4.75 -4.92
N GLY A 133 -13.97 -4.66 -4.00
CA GLY A 133 -13.22 -3.44 -3.69
C GLY A 133 -13.90 -2.54 -2.67
N GLY A 134 -15.15 -2.81 -2.31
CA GLY A 134 -15.91 -2.03 -1.33
C GLY A 134 -15.93 -0.53 -1.64
N LYS A 135 -15.90 0.29 -0.59
CA LYS A 135 -15.85 1.77 -0.70
C LYS A 135 -14.51 2.30 -1.22
N MET A 136 -13.47 1.48 -1.26
CA MET A 136 -12.18 1.86 -1.82
C MET A 136 -12.14 1.71 -3.35
N ALA A 137 -13.11 0.99 -3.95
CA ALA A 137 -13.17 0.79 -5.39
C ALA A 137 -13.18 2.14 -6.14
N GLY A 138 -12.27 2.31 -7.09
CA GLY A 138 -12.18 3.53 -7.90
C GLY A 138 -11.63 4.76 -7.20
N THR A 139 -11.16 4.67 -5.96
CA THR A 139 -10.58 5.81 -5.22
C THR A 139 -9.07 5.96 -5.41
N ALA A 140 -8.38 4.96 -5.92
CA ALA A 140 -6.94 4.94 -6.13
C ALA A 140 -6.55 5.28 -7.58
N ASP A 141 -5.30 5.72 -7.79
CA ASP A 141 -4.70 5.82 -9.13
C ASP A 141 -4.50 4.43 -9.74
N ILE A 142 -4.16 3.45 -8.88
CA ILE A 142 -4.03 2.06 -9.26
C ILE A 142 -4.63 1.18 -8.16
N GLU A 143 -5.60 0.35 -8.53
CA GLU A 143 -6.15 -0.68 -7.66
C GLU A 143 -5.73 -2.06 -8.15
N ILE A 144 -5.22 -2.89 -7.24
CA ILE A 144 -4.94 -4.31 -7.46
C ILE A 144 -5.94 -5.08 -6.60
N ARG A 145 -6.91 -5.75 -7.26
CA ARG A 145 -8.06 -6.35 -6.58
C ARG A 145 -8.03 -7.87 -6.69
N VAL A 146 -8.15 -8.54 -5.55
CA VAL A 146 -8.32 -10.00 -5.48
C VAL A 146 -9.81 -10.33 -5.38
N PRO A 147 -10.46 -10.80 -6.45
CA PRO A 147 -11.90 -11.02 -6.51
C PRO A 147 -12.29 -12.34 -5.79
N HIS A 148 -12.08 -12.40 -4.47
CA HIS A 148 -12.41 -13.54 -3.63
C HIS A 148 -13.36 -13.12 -2.52
N PHE A 149 -14.56 -13.73 -2.43
CA PHE A 149 -15.61 -13.36 -1.50
C PHE A 149 -15.64 -14.19 -0.20
N GLY A 150 -14.67 -15.09 -0.02
CA GLY A 150 -14.53 -15.89 1.19
C GLY A 150 -13.76 -15.16 2.31
N TYR A 151 -12.98 -15.92 3.03
CA TYR A 151 -12.19 -15.43 4.17
C TYR A 151 -11.05 -14.51 3.76
N ALA A 152 -10.73 -13.56 4.65
CA ALA A 152 -9.71 -12.54 4.40
C ALA A 152 -8.30 -13.11 4.21
N ASP A 153 -7.96 -14.21 4.89
CA ASP A 153 -6.66 -14.89 4.77
C ASP A 153 -6.35 -15.28 3.32
N ARG A 154 -7.35 -15.75 2.55
CA ARG A 154 -7.19 -16.11 1.14
C ARG A 154 -6.89 -14.93 0.23
N ILE A 155 -7.37 -13.75 0.59
CA ILE A 155 -7.04 -12.50 -0.09
C ILE A 155 -5.61 -12.08 0.31
N GLN A 156 -5.26 -12.15 1.59
CA GLN A 156 -3.95 -11.81 2.12
C GLN A 156 -2.83 -12.68 1.52
N GLU A 157 -3.07 -13.99 1.30
CA GLU A 157 -2.13 -14.87 0.60
C GLU A 157 -1.77 -14.38 -0.82
N ILE A 158 -2.69 -13.70 -1.49
CA ILE A 158 -2.42 -13.08 -2.79
C ILE A 158 -1.77 -11.70 -2.60
N HIS A 159 -2.22 -10.90 -1.62
CA HIS A 159 -1.62 -9.60 -1.34
C HIS A 159 -0.13 -9.70 -1.06
N ILE A 160 0.31 -10.65 -0.22
CA ILE A 160 1.75 -10.83 0.05
C ILE A 160 2.53 -11.27 -1.20
N LYS A 161 1.94 -12.09 -2.09
CA LYS A 161 2.58 -12.43 -3.38
C LYS A 161 2.70 -11.21 -4.29
N VAL A 162 1.66 -10.38 -4.34
CA VAL A 162 1.69 -9.11 -5.09
C VAL A 162 2.77 -8.19 -4.54
N ILE A 163 2.89 -8.07 -3.23
CA ILE A 163 3.93 -7.29 -2.56
C ILE A 163 5.33 -7.75 -2.98
N HIS A 164 5.61 -9.05 -2.95
CA HIS A 164 6.89 -9.59 -3.41
C HIS A 164 7.18 -9.30 -4.88
N ILE A 165 6.15 -9.38 -5.74
CA ILE A 165 6.27 -9.06 -7.17
C ILE A 165 6.54 -7.56 -7.35
N LEU A 166 5.82 -6.68 -6.62
CA LEU A 166 6.03 -5.24 -6.66
C LEU A 166 7.47 -4.88 -6.29
N ILE A 167 8.00 -5.41 -5.17
CA ILE A 167 9.36 -5.16 -4.72
C ILE A 167 10.36 -5.56 -5.81
N GLN A 168 10.22 -6.76 -6.37
CA GLN A 168 11.09 -7.24 -7.45
C GLN A 168 11.04 -6.37 -8.70
N LEU A 169 9.85 -5.89 -9.08
CA LEU A 169 9.69 -5.01 -10.23
C LEU A 169 10.23 -3.60 -9.95
N ILE A 170 10.01 -3.05 -8.74
CA ILE A 170 10.61 -1.78 -8.32
C ILE A 170 12.13 -1.85 -8.43
N GLU A 171 12.77 -2.90 -7.90
CA GLU A 171 14.23 -3.07 -8.00
C GLU A 171 14.70 -3.07 -9.46
N LYS A 172 13.96 -3.72 -10.37
CA LYS A 172 14.27 -3.71 -11.81
C LYS A 172 14.10 -2.33 -12.45
N GLU A 173 13.08 -1.57 -12.05
CA GLU A 173 12.86 -0.21 -12.56
C GLU A 173 13.90 0.78 -12.05
N MET A 174 14.37 0.62 -10.82
CA MET A 174 15.37 1.50 -10.21
C MET A 174 16.76 1.42 -10.84
N VAL A 175 17.09 0.33 -11.53
CA VAL A 175 18.38 0.15 -12.23
C VAL A 175 18.34 0.53 -13.72
N LYS A 176 17.18 0.92 -14.23
CA LYS A 176 17.04 1.51 -15.57
C LYS A 176 17.38 2.99 -15.54
#